data_4982ae4a0513b6497385d8b2438b3a9e
#
_entry.id   4982ae4a0513b6497385d8b2438b3a9e
#
_cell.length_a   1.000
_cell.length_b   1.000
_cell.length_c   1.000
_cell.angle_alpha   90.00
_cell.angle_beta   90.00
_cell.angle_gamma   90.00
#
_symmetry.space_group_name_H-M   'P 1'
#
loop_
_entity.id
_entity.type
_entity.pdbx_description
1 polymer ?
#
loop_
_entity_poly.entity_id
_entity_poly.type
_entity_poly.pdbx_seq_one_letter_code
_entity_poly.pdbx_strand_id
1 'polypeptide(L)'
;EVAVGGLYRVPQLSVREAFQGKLATEKMFVQDKWGPSLTAAFPISDERGQVIAVVGLDMNVTNEANRVDKLWFICMTIIVFSVVLSAVLTFVFTRLLVRPIAALREGAERVRARDFSTSISIKNRDELGILAETFNSMVIEIRDYAEDLERLNKAYYRFVPREFLEFLGRAAITDIKLGDQTLKEMSILFSDIRSFTTLSESMTPEENFNFLNQYLKNVGPAIRESSGFIDKYIGDAVMALFPNMAADAVRAALMMRRELAKFNAQRSEDGLPEINIGIGIHTGMMMLGTIGEEERMESTVISDSVNLASRLEGLTKQFGAPVIISEHTYNKLGEFEKNICIRPLGRVYVKGKKASVSIFEIVDK
;
A
#
# COMPACT_ATOMS: atom_id res chain seq x y z
N GLU A 1 10.20 -16.79 91.96
CA GLU A 1 11.25 -16.90 93.00
C GLU A 1 12.18 -18.05 92.58
N VAL A 2 13.46 -17.71 92.40
CA VAL A 2 14.50 -18.76 92.32
C VAL A 2 14.80 -19.22 93.72
N ALA A 3 14.72 -20.53 93.98
CA ALA A 3 15.02 -21.05 95.24
C ALA A 3 16.46 -20.67 95.69
N VAL A 4 16.68 -20.31 96.96
CA VAL A 4 17.98 -19.95 97.44
C VAL A 4 18.95 -21.11 97.15
N GLY A 5 20.11 -20.82 96.52
CA GLY A 5 21.09 -21.82 96.14
C GLY A 5 20.90 -22.44 94.73
N GLY A 6 19.91 -22.01 93.96
CA GLY A 6 19.71 -22.42 92.53
C GLY A 6 20.76 -21.81 91.61
N LEU A 7 21.27 -22.63 90.65
CA LEU A 7 22.16 -22.13 89.61
C LEU A 7 21.39 -21.29 88.61
N TYR A 8 21.69 -19.99 88.55
CA TYR A 8 21.13 -19.09 87.51
C TYR A 8 22.07 -19.04 86.30
N ARG A 9 21.62 -19.58 85.18
CA ARG A 9 22.38 -19.44 83.96
C ARG A 9 22.11 -18.06 83.41
N VAL A 10 23.11 -17.20 83.34
CA VAL A 10 23.09 -15.81 83.00
C VAL A 10 23.19 -15.67 81.43
N PRO A 11 22.10 -15.55 80.73
CA PRO A 11 22.16 -15.22 79.27
C PRO A 11 22.21 -13.72 79.00
N GLN A 12 21.86 -12.87 79.99
CA GLN A 12 21.68 -11.44 79.83
C GLN A 12 23.00 -10.68 79.79
N LEU A 13 23.19 -9.80 78.75
CA LEU A 13 24.42 -9.06 78.61
C LEU A 13 24.65 -8.06 79.75
N SER A 14 23.59 -7.42 80.23
CA SER A 14 23.58 -6.48 81.35
C SER A 14 24.14 -7.09 82.66
N VAL A 15 23.74 -8.31 82.95
CA VAL A 15 24.23 -9.01 84.13
C VAL A 15 25.72 -9.35 84.02
N ARG A 16 26.18 -9.72 82.83
CA ARG A 16 27.59 -9.98 82.56
C ARG A 16 28.45 -8.73 82.69
N GLU A 17 27.96 -7.60 82.19
CA GLU A 17 28.64 -6.30 82.30
C GLU A 17 28.67 -5.82 83.79
N ALA A 18 27.59 -6.07 84.53
CA ALA A 18 27.57 -5.75 85.98
C ALA A 18 28.60 -6.54 86.81
N PHE A 19 28.85 -7.79 86.48
CA PHE A 19 29.96 -8.57 87.15
C PHE A 19 31.35 -7.98 86.81
N GLN A 20 31.46 -7.15 85.71
CA GLN A 20 32.68 -6.42 85.43
C GLN A 20 32.75 -5.04 86.11
N GLY A 21 31.86 -4.78 87.04
CA GLY A 21 31.80 -3.52 87.79
C GLY A 21 31.09 -2.36 87.10
N LYS A 22 30.35 -2.61 85.98
CA LYS A 22 29.63 -1.61 85.26
C LYS A 22 28.13 -1.66 85.48
N LEU A 23 27.51 -0.53 85.69
CA LEU A 23 26.04 -0.44 85.61
C LEU A 23 25.62 -0.75 84.19
N ALA A 24 24.76 -1.72 84.01
CA ALA A 24 24.30 -2.06 82.66
C ALA A 24 22.78 -2.28 82.60
N THR A 25 22.18 -1.88 81.52
CA THR A 25 20.73 -2.07 81.17
C THR A 25 20.60 -2.76 79.87
N GLU A 26 19.67 -3.68 79.76
CA GLU A 26 19.31 -4.27 78.48
C GLU A 26 18.69 -3.18 77.55
N LYS A 27 19.07 -3.18 76.27
CA LYS A 27 18.57 -2.24 75.29
C LYS A 27 17.32 -2.73 74.57
N MET A 28 17.01 -3.98 74.70
CA MET A 28 15.85 -4.64 74.12
C MET A 28 15.12 -5.47 75.18
N PHE A 29 13.84 -5.71 74.91
CA PHE A 29 13.02 -6.56 75.72
C PHE A 29 13.59 -7.99 75.73
N VAL A 30 13.83 -8.56 76.86
CA VAL A 30 14.27 -9.94 76.98
C VAL A 30 13.09 -10.78 77.42
N GLN A 31 12.86 -11.88 76.71
CA GLN A 31 11.82 -12.83 77.09
C GLN A 31 12.35 -13.78 78.14
N ASP A 32 11.83 -13.74 79.33
CA ASP A 32 12.11 -14.70 80.36
C ASP A 32 10.88 -15.57 80.74
N LYS A 33 10.96 -16.38 81.73
CA LYS A 33 9.89 -17.30 82.19
C LYS A 33 8.67 -16.56 82.78
N TRP A 34 8.80 -15.27 83.03
CA TRP A 34 7.71 -14.44 83.61
C TRP A 34 7.15 -13.45 82.58
N GLY A 35 7.68 -13.47 81.39
CA GLY A 35 7.26 -12.59 80.31
C GLY A 35 8.36 -11.65 79.78
N PRO A 36 8.03 -10.72 78.88
CA PRO A 36 8.98 -9.73 78.40
C PRO A 36 9.34 -8.76 79.51
N SER A 37 10.66 -8.65 79.86
CA SER A 37 11.21 -7.78 80.90
C SER A 37 12.35 -6.91 80.35
N LEU A 38 12.56 -5.77 80.94
CA LEU A 38 13.74 -4.95 80.77
C LEU A 38 14.56 -5.03 82.05
N THR A 39 15.77 -5.57 81.96
CA THR A 39 16.63 -5.83 83.08
C THR A 39 17.68 -4.74 83.25
N ALA A 40 17.81 -4.20 84.46
CA ALA A 40 18.95 -3.38 84.88
C ALA A 40 19.75 -4.16 85.89
N ALA A 41 21.04 -4.21 85.69
CA ALA A 41 21.94 -4.95 86.56
C ALA A 41 22.93 -4.00 87.25
N PHE A 42 23.03 -4.12 88.65
CA PHE A 42 23.83 -3.27 89.49
C PHE A 42 24.87 -4.11 90.17
N PRO A 43 26.19 -3.77 90.11
CA PRO A 43 27.22 -4.43 90.83
C PRO A 43 27.20 -4.02 92.31
N ILE A 44 27.34 -4.97 93.19
CA ILE A 44 27.61 -4.73 94.62
C ILE A 44 29.07 -5.09 94.84
N SER A 45 29.85 -4.12 95.31
CA SER A 45 31.29 -4.31 95.58
C SER A 45 31.60 -4.28 97.09
N ASP A 46 32.64 -4.98 97.47
CA ASP A 46 33.18 -4.96 98.84
C ASP A 46 34.02 -3.66 99.06
N GLU A 47 34.55 -3.52 100.33
CA GLU A 47 35.40 -2.38 100.71
C GLU A 47 36.70 -2.28 99.88
N ARG A 48 37.09 -3.35 99.15
CA ARG A 48 38.27 -3.44 98.32
C ARG A 48 37.93 -3.20 96.81
N GLY A 49 36.65 -2.87 96.47
CA GLY A 49 36.20 -2.59 95.13
C GLY A 49 35.97 -3.86 94.32
N GLN A 50 35.96 -5.06 94.91
CA GLN A 50 35.72 -6.29 94.18
C GLN A 50 34.22 -6.58 94.16
N VAL A 51 33.66 -6.87 92.92
CA VAL A 51 32.23 -7.20 92.80
C VAL A 51 31.92 -8.52 93.45
N ILE A 52 31.12 -8.50 94.51
CA ILE A 52 30.72 -9.65 95.27
C ILE A 52 29.33 -10.19 94.91
N ALA A 53 28.50 -9.33 94.39
CA ALA A 53 27.14 -9.69 93.92
C ALA A 53 26.64 -8.74 92.87
N VAL A 54 25.62 -9.14 92.11
CA VAL A 54 24.88 -8.33 91.15
C VAL A 54 23.42 -8.34 91.57
N VAL A 55 22.82 -7.16 91.65
CA VAL A 55 21.37 -7.03 91.84
C VAL A 55 20.75 -6.76 90.47
N GLY A 56 19.88 -7.65 90.04
CA GLY A 56 19.02 -7.46 88.84
C GLY A 56 17.68 -6.84 89.25
N LEU A 57 17.31 -5.81 88.57
CA LEU A 57 15.96 -5.22 88.64
C LEU A 57 15.25 -5.46 87.32
N ASP A 58 14.24 -6.32 87.38
CA ASP A 58 13.41 -6.61 86.20
C ASP A 58 12.13 -5.78 86.25
N MET A 59 11.98 -4.98 85.21
CA MET A 59 10.73 -4.25 84.95
C MET A 59 9.87 -5.03 83.94
N ASN A 60 8.67 -5.40 84.35
CA ASN A 60 7.73 -6.08 83.45
C ASN A 60 7.22 -5.09 82.35
N VAL A 61 7.51 -5.42 81.15
CA VAL A 61 7.17 -4.58 79.97
C VAL A 61 6.16 -5.26 79.01
N THR A 62 5.35 -6.17 79.54
CA THR A 62 4.34 -6.92 78.78
C THR A 62 3.39 -6.00 78.02
N ASN A 63 2.96 -4.90 78.63
CA ASN A 63 2.05 -3.96 78.01
C ASN A 63 2.74 -3.21 76.88
N GLU A 64 3.99 -2.83 77.05
CA GLU A 64 4.81 -2.14 76.08
C GLU A 64 5.15 -3.05 74.88
N ALA A 65 5.53 -4.29 75.11
CA ALA A 65 5.79 -5.30 74.10
C ALA A 65 4.52 -5.55 73.24
N ASN A 66 3.38 -5.77 73.93
CA ASN A 66 2.10 -5.95 73.23
C ASN A 66 1.67 -4.72 72.41
N ARG A 67 2.02 -3.50 72.85
CA ARG A 67 1.79 -2.27 72.06
C ARG A 67 2.66 -2.22 70.80
N VAL A 68 3.93 -2.60 70.93
CA VAL A 68 4.84 -2.68 69.77
C VAL A 68 4.34 -3.69 68.75
N ASP A 69 3.94 -4.89 69.18
CA ASP A 69 3.39 -5.92 68.30
C ASP A 69 2.10 -5.45 67.61
N LYS A 70 1.20 -4.78 68.30
CA LYS A 70 0.00 -4.18 67.68
C LYS A 70 0.35 -3.12 66.64
N LEU A 71 1.32 -2.26 66.91
CA LEU A 71 1.80 -1.26 65.96
C LEU A 71 2.40 -1.92 64.71
N TRP A 72 3.23 -2.95 64.91
CA TRP A 72 3.76 -3.73 63.79
C TRP A 72 2.64 -4.35 62.94
N PHE A 73 1.65 -4.96 63.58
CA PHE A 73 0.50 -5.53 62.86
C PHE A 73 -0.29 -4.48 62.09
N ILE A 74 -0.55 -3.30 62.68
CA ILE A 74 -1.23 -2.18 62.00
C ILE A 74 -0.39 -1.69 60.82
N CYS A 75 0.93 -1.48 61.00
CA CYS A 75 1.82 -1.06 59.91
C CYS A 75 1.83 -2.07 58.74
N MET A 76 1.96 -3.37 59.05
CA MET A 76 1.93 -4.42 58.04
C MET A 76 0.60 -4.46 57.31
N THR A 77 -0.52 -4.30 58.01
CA THR A 77 -1.85 -4.24 57.40
C THR A 77 -2.00 -3.05 56.44
N ILE A 78 -1.51 -1.87 56.85
CA ILE A 78 -1.53 -0.66 56.00
C ILE A 78 -0.66 -0.86 54.75
N ILE A 79 0.53 -1.45 54.91
CA ILE A 79 1.43 -1.72 53.78
C ILE A 79 0.76 -2.69 52.78
N VAL A 80 0.23 -3.82 53.25
CA VAL A 80 -0.46 -4.79 52.39
C VAL A 80 -1.65 -4.15 51.68
N PHE A 81 -2.48 -3.41 52.43
CA PHE A 81 -3.62 -2.69 51.86
C PHE A 81 -3.18 -1.69 50.78
N SER A 82 -2.14 -0.90 51.02
CA SER A 82 -1.60 0.07 50.04
C SER A 82 -1.08 -0.60 48.78
N VAL A 83 -0.39 -1.74 48.93
CA VAL A 83 0.11 -2.51 47.75
C VAL A 83 -1.05 -3.06 46.96
N VAL A 84 -2.05 -3.66 47.61
CA VAL A 84 -3.25 -4.17 46.90
C VAL A 84 -4.02 -3.04 46.22
N LEU A 85 -4.24 -1.94 46.91
CA LEU A 85 -4.91 -0.77 46.38
C LEU A 85 -4.16 -0.20 45.12
N SER A 86 -2.85 -0.06 45.23
CA SER A 86 -2.00 0.39 44.13
C SER A 86 -2.08 -0.55 42.92
N ALA A 87 -2.05 -1.87 43.16
CA ALA A 87 -2.18 -2.86 42.09
C ALA A 87 -3.55 -2.78 41.39
N VAL A 88 -4.63 -2.63 42.15
CA VAL A 88 -5.99 -2.45 41.60
C VAL A 88 -6.10 -1.17 40.79
N LEU A 89 -5.63 -0.05 41.35
CA LEU A 89 -5.64 1.23 40.64
C LEU A 89 -4.83 1.18 39.35
N THR A 90 -3.63 0.59 39.37
CA THR A 90 -2.79 0.39 38.18
C THR A 90 -3.50 -0.47 37.14
N PHE A 91 -4.14 -1.56 37.56
CA PHE A 91 -4.91 -2.42 36.64
C PHE A 91 -6.07 -1.68 36.00
N VAL A 92 -6.85 -0.95 36.78
CA VAL A 92 -7.99 -0.15 36.28
C VAL A 92 -7.51 0.95 35.32
N PHE A 93 -6.48 1.70 35.72
CA PHE A 93 -5.90 2.76 34.88
C PHE A 93 -5.37 2.21 33.54
N THR A 94 -4.65 1.11 33.57
CA THR A 94 -4.14 0.46 32.36
C THR A 94 -5.28 0.03 31.44
N ARG A 95 -6.36 -0.51 32.00
CA ARG A 95 -7.48 -1.01 31.22
C ARG A 95 -8.35 0.10 30.63
N LEU A 96 -8.56 1.19 31.38
CA LEU A 96 -9.45 2.28 30.97
C LEU A 96 -8.76 3.33 30.11
N LEU A 97 -7.47 3.55 30.26
CA LEU A 97 -6.76 4.63 29.56
C LEU A 97 -5.62 4.12 28.66
N VAL A 98 -4.71 3.31 29.20
CA VAL A 98 -3.50 2.95 28.44
C VAL A 98 -3.83 2.08 27.23
N ARG A 99 -4.66 1.05 27.39
CA ARG A 99 -5.02 0.14 26.30
C ARG A 99 -5.77 0.82 25.15
N PRO A 100 -6.81 1.64 25.41
CA PRO A 100 -7.49 2.39 24.34
C PRO A 100 -6.56 3.33 23.58
N ILE A 101 -5.71 4.06 24.29
CA ILE A 101 -4.74 4.97 23.64
C ILE A 101 -3.73 4.20 22.80
N ALA A 102 -3.25 3.05 23.29
CA ALA A 102 -2.36 2.20 22.50
C ALA A 102 -3.03 1.66 21.23
N ALA A 103 -4.32 1.28 21.31
CA ALA A 103 -5.08 0.84 20.15
C ALA A 103 -5.28 1.97 19.13
N LEU A 104 -5.56 3.20 19.58
CA LEU A 104 -5.65 4.38 18.70
C LEU A 104 -4.32 4.66 18.01
N ARG A 105 -3.20 4.58 18.74
CA ARG A 105 -1.87 4.75 18.14
C ARG A 105 -1.58 3.69 17.09
N GLU A 106 -1.85 2.42 17.39
CA GLU A 106 -1.64 1.32 16.45
C GLU A 106 -2.50 1.50 15.19
N GLY A 107 -3.78 1.87 15.36
CA GLY A 107 -4.66 2.20 14.25
C GLY A 107 -4.11 3.33 13.39
N ALA A 108 -3.62 4.41 14.00
CA ALA A 108 -3.01 5.52 13.28
C ALA A 108 -1.72 5.12 12.52
N GLU A 109 -0.90 4.25 13.09
CA GLU A 109 0.29 3.71 12.41
C GLU A 109 -0.09 2.86 11.20
N ARG A 110 -1.16 2.08 11.26
CA ARG A 110 -1.69 1.32 10.11
C ARG A 110 -2.21 2.24 9.01
N VAL A 111 -3.00 3.25 9.36
CA VAL A 111 -3.47 4.26 8.38
C VAL A 111 -2.29 4.96 7.70
N ARG A 112 -1.25 5.33 8.46
CA ARG A 112 -0.01 5.88 7.90
C ARG A 112 0.66 4.92 6.90
N ALA A 113 0.59 3.61 7.15
CA ALA A 113 1.08 2.57 6.23
C ALA A 113 0.13 2.29 5.05
N ARG A 114 -0.92 3.11 4.87
CA ARG A 114 -1.98 2.97 3.85
C ARG A 114 -2.86 1.72 4.03
N ASP A 115 -2.91 1.16 5.24
CA ASP A 115 -3.88 0.12 5.59
C ASP A 115 -5.17 0.76 6.12
N PHE A 116 -6.09 1.02 5.22
CA PHE A 116 -7.40 1.60 5.52
C PHE A 116 -8.46 0.54 5.88
N SER A 117 -8.09 -0.73 5.99
CA SER A 117 -9.00 -1.79 6.44
C SER A 117 -9.16 -1.84 7.96
N THR A 118 -8.40 -1.00 8.67
CA THR A 118 -8.32 -0.97 10.13
C THR A 118 -9.58 -0.36 10.74
N SER A 119 -10.10 -1.01 11.79
CA SER A 119 -11.17 -0.48 12.63
C SER A 119 -10.79 -0.64 14.09
N ILE A 120 -10.95 0.42 14.87
CA ILE A 120 -10.65 0.44 16.29
C ILE A 120 -11.93 0.23 17.07
N SER A 121 -11.98 -0.85 17.86
CA SER A 121 -13.12 -1.14 18.73
C SER A 121 -12.80 -0.80 20.19
N ILE A 122 -13.24 0.37 20.64
CA ILE A 122 -13.16 0.82 22.01
C ILE A 122 -14.59 0.87 22.55
N LYS A 123 -14.85 0.04 23.59
CA LYS A 123 -16.20 -0.09 24.20
C LYS A 123 -16.48 0.96 25.28
N ASN A 124 -15.62 1.94 25.45
CA ASN A 124 -15.79 3.01 26.41
C ASN A 124 -16.93 3.94 25.96
N ARG A 125 -17.70 4.45 26.92
CA ARG A 125 -18.75 5.47 26.69
C ARG A 125 -18.29 6.86 27.13
N ASP A 126 -17.00 7.12 27.01
CA ASP A 126 -16.31 8.35 27.35
C ASP A 126 -15.72 9.01 26.11
N GLU A 127 -14.92 10.03 26.29
CA GLU A 127 -14.25 10.79 25.23
C GLU A 127 -13.36 9.89 24.35
N LEU A 128 -12.79 8.81 24.91
CA LEU A 128 -12.00 7.84 24.14
C LEU A 128 -12.86 6.99 23.19
N GLY A 129 -14.07 6.66 23.61
CA GLY A 129 -15.04 5.98 22.74
C GLY A 129 -15.46 6.87 21.58
N ILE A 130 -15.82 8.13 21.85
CA ILE A 130 -16.16 9.12 20.82
C ILE A 130 -14.98 9.33 19.86
N LEU A 131 -13.77 9.44 20.38
CA LEU A 131 -12.55 9.58 19.57
C LEU A 131 -12.32 8.37 18.65
N ALA A 132 -12.57 7.15 19.13
CA ALA A 132 -12.44 5.95 18.31
C ALA A 132 -13.49 5.90 17.19
N GLU A 133 -14.74 6.29 17.47
CA GLU A 133 -15.79 6.38 16.46
C GLU A 133 -15.44 7.44 15.40
N THR A 134 -15.00 8.62 15.82
CA THR A 134 -14.57 9.69 14.92
C THR A 134 -13.37 9.27 14.08
N PHE A 135 -12.40 8.57 14.69
CA PHE A 135 -11.25 8.01 13.97
C PHE A 135 -11.70 7.00 12.91
N ASN A 136 -12.60 6.07 13.26
CA ASN A 136 -13.12 5.09 12.30
C ASN A 136 -13.86 5.76 11.14
N SER A 137 -14.67 6.78 11.41
CA SER A 137 -15.37 7.55 10.37
C SER A 137 -14.36 8.24 9.43
N MET A 138 -13.31 8.85 9.99
CA MET A 138 -12.24 9.47 9.19
C MET A 138 -11.51 8.44 8.33
N VAL A 139 -11.23 7.23 8.84
CA VAL A 139 -10.58 6.16 8.07
C VAL A 139 -11.45 5.71 6.89
N ILE A 140 -12.77 5.60 7.11
CA ILE A 140 -13.73 5.27 6.04
C ILE A 140 -13.69 6.36 4.95
N GLU A 141 -13.78 7.64 5.33
CA GLU A 141 -13.74 8.75 4.38
C GLU A 141 -12.43 8.79 3.57
N ILE A 142 -11.28 8.57 4.23
CA ILE A 142 -9.98 8.51 3.54
C ILE A 142 -9.93 7.34 2.56
N ARG A 143 -10.45 6.17 2.93
CA ARG A 143 -10.51 5.01 2.04
C ARG A 143 -11.38 5.30 0.82
N ASP A 144 -12.57 5.82 1.03
CA ASP A 144 -13.53 6.12 -0.04
C ASP A 144 -12.94 7.18 -0.99
N TYR A 145 -12.28 8.21 -0.45
CA TYR A 145 -11.56 9.21 -1.25
C TYR A 145 -10.39 8.61 -2.05
N ALA A 146 -9.62 7.70 -1.46
CA ALA A 146 -8.53 7.00 -2.15
C ALA A 146 -9.06 6.12 -3.30
N GLU A 147 -10.18 5.41 -3.08
CA GLU A 147 -10.86 4.62 -4.12
C GLU A 147 -11.40 5.49 -5.26
N ASP A 148 -11.95 6.65 -4.93
CA ASP A 148 -12.43 7.61 -5.92
C ASP A 148 -11.29 8.17 -6.78
N LEU A 149 -10.15 8.52 -6.15
CA LEU A 149 -8.95 8.93 -6.87
C LEU A 149 -8.42 7.82 -7.78
N GLU A 150 -8.43 6.57 -7.33
CA GLU A 150 -8.02 5.44 -8.17
C GLU A 150 -8.97 5.22 -9.36
N ARG A 151 -10.29 5.34 -9.12
CA ARG A 151 -11.30 5.29 -10.19
C ARG A 151 -11.11 6.41 -11.21
N LEU A 152 -10.90 7.63 -10.73
CA LEU A 152 -10.64 8.79 -11.56
C LEU A 152 -9.35 8.60 -12.38
N ASN A 153 -8.28 8.14 -11.76
CA ASN A 153 -7.00 7.86 -12.42
C ASN A 153 -7.16 6.79 -13.52
N LYS A 154 -7.85 5.69 -13.23
CA LYS A 154 -8.18 4.65 -14.24
C LYS A 154 -9.02 5.22 -15.40
N ALA A 155 -9.93 6.15 -15.12
CA ALA A 155 -10.73 6.78 -16.14
C ALA A 155 -9.89 7.66 -17.07
N TYR A 156 -8.94 8.43 -16.57
CA TYR A 156 -8.03 9.25 -17.37
C TYR A 156 -7.21 8.42 -18.36
N TYR A 157 -6.72 7.23 -17.94
CA TYR A 157 -5.95 6.36 -18.84
C TYR A 157 -6.75 5.73 -19.98
N ARG A 158 -8.07 5.89 -20.00
CA ARG A 158 -8.88 5.55 -21.18
C ARG A 158 -8.79 6.59 -22.28
N PHE A 159 -8.38 7.82 -21.93
CA PHE A 159 -8.25 8.93 -22.87
C PHE A 159 -6.79 9.22 -23.25
N VAL A 160 -5.87 8.98 -22.35
CA VAL A 160 -4.43 9.15 -22.59
C VAL A 160 -3.73 7.83 -22.31
N PRO A 161 -3.18 7.14 -23.33
CA PRO A 161 -2.46 5.89 -23.14
C PRO A 161 -1.27 6.04 -22.18
N ARG A 162 -1.07 5.08 -21.29
CA ARG A 162 0.08 5.09 -20.34
C ARG A 162 1.41 5.09 -21.06
N GLU A 163 1.48 4.35 -22.15
CA GLU A 163 2.65 4.23 -23.01
C GLU A 163 3.12 5.60 -23.50
N PHE A 164 2.19 6.50 -23.75
CA PHE A 164 2.50 7.87 -24.17
C PHE A 164 3.25 8.65 -23.07
N LEU A 165 2.84 8.48 -21.81
CA LEU A 165 3.53 9.08 -20.64
C LEU A 165 4.94 8.53 -20.46
N GLU A 166 5.10 7.22 -20.61
CA GLU A 166 6.39 6.53 -20.52
C GLU A 166 7.37 7.06 -21.55
N PHE A 167 6.91 7.29 -22.80
CA PHE A 167 7.76 7.84 -23.87
C PHE A 167 8.17 9.28 -23.60
N LEU A 168 7.33 10.09 -22.96
CA LEU A 168 7.67 11.43 -22.52
C LEU A 168 8.55 11.45 -21.27
N GLY A 169 8.81 10.28 -20.63
CA GLY A 169 9.56 10.19 -19.39
C GLY A 169 8.82 10.79 -18.20
N ARG A 170 7.48 10.76 -18.23
CA ARG A 170 6.61 11.30 -17.19
C ARG A 170 5.99 10.17 -16.36
N ALA A 171 6.00 10.33 -15.03
CA ALA A 171 5.45 9.33 -14.13
C ALA A 171 3.91 9.43 -14.01
N ALA A 172 3.37 10.64 -14.13
CA ALA A 172 1.95 10.92 -14.00
C ALA A 172 1.46 11.93 -15.06
N ILE A 173 0.16 11.91 -15.35
CA ILE A 173 -0.48 12.86 -16.26
C ILE A 173 -0.32 14.31 -15.80
N THR A 174 -0.23 14.53 -14.49
CA THR A 174 -0.01 15.84 -13.86
C THR A 174 1.37 16.44 -14.15
N ASP A 175 2.32 15.61 -14.59
CA ASP A 175 3.69 16.04 -14.88
C ASP A 175 3.87 16.49 -16.33
N ILE A 176 2.83 16.28 -17.17
CA ILE A 176 2.86 16.67 -18.58
C ILE A 176 2.79 18.19 -18.70
N LYS A 177 3.62 18.72 -19.58
CA LYS A 177 3.61 20.14 -19.94
C LYS A 177 3.38 20.32 -21.42
N LEU A 178 2.77 21.43 -21.76
CA LEU A 178 2.62 21.85 -23.16
C LEU A 178 4.00 21.91 -23.84
N GLY A 179 4.12 21.25 -25.00
CA GLY A 179 5.37 21.19 -25.76
C GLY A 179 6.34 20.06 -25.31
N ASP A 180 5.98 19.24 -24.32
CA ASP A 180 6.74 18.01 -24.05
C ASP A 180 6.79 17.15 -25.30
N GLN A 181 7.97 16.69 -25.71
CA GLN A 181 8.13 15.93 -26.95
C GLN A 181 9.30 14.95 -26.88
N THR A 182 9.20 13.87 -27.63
CA THR A 182 10.25 12.88 -27.81
C THR A 182 10.27 12.34 -29.22
N LEU A 183 11.45 12.12 -29.77
CA LEU A 183 11.65 11.54 -31.10
C LEU A 183 11.93 10.05 -30.95
N LYS A 184 11.11 9.20 -31.57
CA LYS A 184 11.28 7.75 -31.52
C LYS A 184 10.94 7.09 -32.84
N GLU A 185 11.65 6.03 -33.18
CA GLU A 185 11.28 5.18 -34.30
C GLU A 185 10.24 4.17 -33.83
N MET A 186 9.10 4.12 -34.52
CA MET A 186 7.99 3.20 -34.26
C MET A 186 7.34 2.76 -35.56
N SER A 187 6.57 1.67 -35.45
CA SER A 187 5.61 1.33 -36.54
C SER A 187 4.26 1.93 -36.25
N ILE A 188 3.65 2.48 -37.25
CA ILE A 188 2.32 3.05 -37.20
C ILE A 188 1.38 2.26 -38.09
N LEU A 189 0.21 1.94 -37.57
CA LEU A 189 -0.85 1.23 -38.26
C LEU A 189 -2.06 2.15 -38.38
N PHE A 190 -2.57 2.29 -39.58
CA PHE A 190 -3.92 2.82 -39.85
C PHE A 190 -4.81 1.69 -40.34
N SER A 191 -6.01 1.63 -39.78
CA SER A 191 -7.07 0.73 -40.24
C SER A 191 -8.35 1.49 -40.46
N ASP A 192 -9.07 1.26 -41.55
CA ASP A 192 -10.33 1.93 -41.88
C ASP A 192 -11.35 0.92 -42.41
N ILE A 193 -12.65 1.13 -42.13
CA ILE A 193 -13.73 0.28 -42.61
C ILE A 193 -14.05 0.61 -44.04
N ARG A 194 -14.10 -0.38 -44.91
CA ARG A 194 -14.44 -0.20 -46.33
C ARG A 194 -15.86 0.27 -46.50
N SER A 195 -16.03 1.37 -47.27
CA SER A 195 -17.33 1.95 -47.58
C SER A 195 -18.16 2.30 -46.34
N PHE A 196 -17.49 2.69 -45.24
CA PHE A 196 -18.18 3.04 -44.00
C PHE A 196 -19.19 4.18 -44.20
N THR A 197 -18.89 5.20 -45.00
CA THR A 197 -19.81 6.30 -45.29
C THR A 197 -21.16 5.77 -45.80
N THR A 198 -21.15 4.86 -46.76
CA THR A 198 -22.38 4.26 -47.31
C THR A 198 -23.09 3.39 -46.23
N LEU A 199 -22.33 2.67 -45.43
CA LEU A 199 -22.88 1.85 -44.35
C LEU A 199 -23.52 2.75 -43.27
N SER A 200 -22.87 3.82 -42.87
CA SER A 200 -23.36 4.75 -41.86
C SER A 200 -24.60 5.53 -42.28
N GLU A 201 -24.75 5.83 -43.58
CA GLU A 201 -25.95 6.48 -44.14
C GLU A 201 -27.21 5.60 -44.02
N SER A 202 -27.05 4.29 -43.88
CA SER A 202 -28.15 3.35 -43.64
C SER A 202 -28.55 3.15 -42.21
N MET A 203 -27.84 3.80 -41.25
CA MET A 203 -28.02 3.66 -39.82
C MET A 203 -28.50 4.98 -39.19
N THR A 204 -29.25 4.87 -38.11
CA THR A 204 -29.45 6.00 -37.21
C THR A 204 -28.16 6.37 -36.48
N PRO A 205 -28.01 7.59 -35.95
CA PRO A 205 -26.83 7.97 -35.17
C PRO A 205 -26.53 7.02 -34.00
N GLU A 206 -27.55 6.53 -33.33
CA GLU A 206 -27.40 5.60 -32.19
C GLU A 206 -26.91 4.21 -32.67
N GLU A 207 -27.49 3.69 -33.77
CA GLU A 207 -27.05 2.42 -34.34
C GLU A 207 -25.61 2.50 -34.82
N ASN A 208 -25.21 3.63 -35.43
CA ASN A 208 -23.84 3.86 -35.88
C ASN A 208 -22.86 3.87 -34.71
N PHE A 209 -23.18 4.57 -33.59
CA PHE A 209 -22.36 4.52 -32.38
C PHE A 209 -22.25 3.11 -31.80
N ASN A 210 -23.34 2.39 -31.72
CA ASN A 210 -23.37 1.02 -31.22
C ASN A 210 -22.55 0.08 -32.12
N PHE A 211 -22.68 0.20 -33.41
CA PHE A 211 -21.89 -0.55 -34.39
C PHE A 211 -20.39 -0.29 -34.21
N LEU A 212 -19.96 0.98 -34.21
CA LEU A 212 -18.56 1.34 -34.02
C LEU A 212 -18.00 0.78 -32.70
N ASN A 213 -18.74 0.93 -31.63
CA ASN A 213 -18.30 0.39 -30.31
C ASN A 213 -18.17 -1.14 -30.32
N GLN A 214 -19.09 -1.85 -30.99
CA GLN A 214 -18.99 -3.31 -31.14
C GLN A 214 -17.79 -3.69 -32.01
N TYR A 215 -17.58 -3.04 -33.14
CA TYR A 215 -16.42 -3.26 -34.00
C TYR A 215 -15.11 -3.04 -33.25
N LEU A 216 -14.94 -1.88 -32.62
CA LEU A 216 -13.73 -1.52 -31.88
C LEU A 216 -13.47 -2.44 -30.68
N LYS A 217 -14.52 -2.93 -30.00
CA LYS A 217 -14.43 -3.92 -28.93
C LYS A 217 -13.83 -5.25 -29.42
N ASN A 218 -14.11 -5.64 -30.67
CA ASN A 218 -13.59 -6.88 -31.24
C ASN A 218 -12.14 -6.70 -31.76
N VAL A 219 -11.85 -5.63 -32.48
CA VAL A 219 -10.54 -5.46 -33.14
C VAL A 219 -9.47 -4.80 -32.25
N GLY A 220 -9.88 -3.96 -31.29
CA GLY A 220 -8.96 -3.21 -30.42
C GLY A 220 -8.03 -4.07 -29.55
N PRO A 221 -8.47 -5.20 -28.98
CA PRO A 221 -7.60 -6.11 -28.23
C PRO A 221 -6.39 -6.60 -29.01
N ALA A 222 -6.54 -6.89 -30.30
CA ALA A 222 -5.47 -7.37 -31.19
C ALA A 222 -4.25 -6.43 -31.20
N ILE A 223 -4.47 -5.12 -31.13
CA ILE A 223 -3.41 -4.09 -31.07
C ILE A 223 -2.65 -4.23 -29.75
N ARG A 224 -3.35 -4.28 -28.61
CA ARG A 224 -2.73 -4.36 -27.27
C ARG A 224 -2.01 -5.69 -27.03
N GLU A 225 -2.59 -6.79 -27.48
CA GLU A 225 -1.99 -8.13 -27.39
C GLU A 225 -0.71 -8.26 -28.23
N SER A 226 -0.59 -7.41 -29.25
CA SER A 226 0.62 -7.30 -30.10
C SER A 226 1.59 -6.21 -29.62
N SER A 227 1.56 -5.82 -28.35
CA SER A 227 2.46 -4.81 -27.76
C SER A 227 2.35 -3.43 -28.40
N GLY A 228 1.19 -3.11 -28.98
CA GLY A 228 0.85 -1.79 -29.49
C GLY A 228 -0.14 -1.07 -28.59
N PHE A 229 -0.32 0.21 -28.82
CA PHE A 229 -1.38 1.01 -28.21
C PHE A 229 -2.11 1.85 -29.23
N ILE A 230 -3.37 2.16 -28.96
CA ILE A 230 -4.20 2.99 -29.81
C ILE A 230 -3.92 4.44 -29.45
N ASP A 231 -3.48 5.23 -30.40
CA ASP A 231 -3.28 6.67 -30.23
C ASP A 231 -4.62 7.38 -30.24
N LYS A 232 -5.41 7.17 -31.28
CA LYS A 232 -6.75 7.75 -31.43
C LYS A 232 -7.63 7.00 -32.42
N TYR A 233 -8.90 7.27 -32.28
CA TYR A 233 -9.90 6.91 -33.30
C TYR A 233 -10.24 8.14 -34.13
N ILE A 234 -10.30 7.99 -35.47
CA ILE A 234 -10.60 9.06 -36.41
C ILE A 234 -11.83 8.61 -37.20
N GLY A 235 -13.02 8.87 -36.64
CA GLY A 235 -14.25 8.26 -37.17
C GLY A 235 -14.25 6.76 -36.97
N ASP A 236 -14.31 6.00 -38.03
CA ASP A 236 -14.20 4.53 -38.09
C ASP A 236 -12.74 4.05 -38.19
N ALA A 237 -11.81 4.96 -38.46
CA ALA A 237 -10.40 4.61 -38.54
C ALA A 237 -9.74 4.47 -37.16
N VAL A 238 -8.83 3.52 -37.06
CA VAL A 238 -7.98 3.28 -35.91
C VAL A 238 -6.55 3.66 -36.25
N MET A 239 -5.95 4.54 -35.45
CA MET A 239 -4.53 4.83 -35.47
C MET A 239 -3.84 4.19 -34.31
N ALA A 240 -2.90 3.29 -34.54
CA ALA A 240 -2.17 2.56 -33.51
C ALA A 240 -0.65 2.65 -33.69
N LEU A 241 0.06 2.61 -32.58
CA LEU A 241 1.52 2.74 -32.53
C LEU A 241 2.15 1.49 -31.90
N PHE A 242 3.27 1.06 -32.48
CA PHE A 242 4.03 -0.10 -32.02
C PHE A 242 5.49 0.31 -31.80
N PRO A 243 5.90 0.48 -30.53
CA PRO A 243 7.19 1.07 -30.18
C PRO A 243 8.38 0.11 -30.27
N ASN A 244 8.12 -1.21 -30.32
CA ASN A 244 9.16 -2.21 -30.21
C ASN A 244 9.60 -2.73 -31.59
N MET A 245 8.84 -3.62 -32.19
CA MET A 245 9.20 -4.30 -33.44
C MET A 245 8.18 -4.03 -34.54
N ALA A 246 8.63 -3.89 -35.79
CA ALA A 246 7.73 -3.77 -36.94
C ALA A 246 6.83 -5.01 -37.11
N ALA A 247 7.32 -6.18 -36.70
CA ALA A 247 6.58 -7.43 -36.67
C ALA A 247 5.32 -7.37 -35.78
N ASP A 248 5.34 -6.58 -34.71
CA ASP A 248 4.20 -6.43 -33.82
C ASP A 248 3.01 -5.76 -34.52
N ALA A 249 3.28 -4.74 -35.33
CA ALA A 249 2.24 -4.07 -36.13
C ALA A 249 1.62 -5.04 -37.17
N VAL A 250 2.43 -5.87 -37.82
CA VAL A 250 1.95 -6.87 -38.77
C VAL A 250 1.16 -7.97 -38.05
N ARG A 251 1.62 -8.42 -36.92
CA ARG A 251 0.88 -9.40 -36.07
C ARG A 251 -0.49 -8.84 -35.69
N ALA A 252 -0.52 -7.59 -35.22
CA ALA A 252 -1.78 -6.91 -34.90
C ALA A 252 -2.73 -6.86 -36.09
N ALA A 253 -2.24 -6.51 -37.26
CA ALA A 253 -3.05 -6.47 -38.50
C ALA A 253 -3.67 -7.83 -38.84
N LEU A 254 -2.89 -8.91 -38.77
CA LEU A 254 -3.39 -10.28 -38.98
C LEU A 254 -4.41 -10.70 -37.90
N MET A 255 -4.16 -10.37 -36.67
CA MET A 255 -5.13 -10.64 -35.57
C MET A 255 -6.41 -9.83 -35.73
N MET A 256 -6.33 -8.54 -36.09
CA MET A 256 -7.50 -7.70 -36.35
C MET A 256 -8.39 -8.31 -37.48
N ARG A 257 -7.78 -8.82 -38.53
CA ARG A 257 -8.52 -9.51 -39.62
C ARG A 257 -9.20 -10.79 -39.13
N ARG A 258 -8.54 -11.57 -38.28
CA ARG A 258 -9.13 -12.79 -37.71
C ARG A 258 -10.31 -12.47 -36.79
N GLU A 259 -10.17 -11.45 -35.94
CA GLU A 259 -11.28 -11.02 -35.08
C GLU A 259 -12.43 -10.42 -35.89
N LEU A 260 -12.11 -9.69 -36.96
CA LEU A 260 -13.12 -9.20 -37.92
C LEU A 260 -13.88 -10.36 -38.57
N ALA A 261 -13.22 -11.44 -38.97
CA ALA A 261 -13.89 -12.61 -39.55
C ALA A 261 -14.90 -13.24 -38.59
N LYS A 262 -14.53 -13.34 -37.29
CA LYS A 262 -15.46 -13.78 -36.23
C LYS A 262 -16.64 -12.83 -36.05
N PHE A 263 -16.37 -11.53 -36.07
CA PHE A 263 -17.42 -10.51 -35.99
C PHE A 263 -18.37 -10.56 -37.18
N ASN A 264 -17.84 -10.77 -38.37
CA ASN A 264 -18.66 -10.96 -39.59
C ASN A 264 -19.52 -12.22 -39.56
N ALA A 265 -19.01 -13.32 -39.04
CA ALA A 265 -19.80 -14.55 -38.84
C ALA A 265 -21.05 -14.27 -37.98
N GLN A 266 -20.87 -13.54 -36.88
CA GLN A 266 -21.98 -13.15 -35.99
C GLN A 266 -22.94 -12.19 -36.72
N ARG A 267 -22.43 -11.19 -37.50
CA ARG A 267 -23.26 -10.28 -38.30
C ARG A 267 -24.09 -11.02 -39.34
N SER A 268 -23.51 -12.06 -39.98
CA SER A 268 -24.22 -12.88 -40.97
C SER A 268 -25.36 -13.68 -40.34
N GLU A 269 -25.18 -14.18 -39.11
CA GLU A 269 -26.25 -14.83 -38.32
C GLU A 269 -27.41 -13.86 -38.02
N ASP A 270 -27.07 -12.59 -37.80
CA ASP A 270 -28.04 -11.51 -37.53
C ASP A 270 -28.64 -10.94 -38.83
N GLY A 271 -28.28 -11.48 -40.03
CA GLY A 271 -28.74 -11.01 -41.32
C GLY A 271 -28.15 -9.66 -41.77
N LEU A 272 -27.06 -9.23 -41.15
CA LEU A 272 -26.36 -7.98 -41.45
C LEU A 272 -25.23 -8.19 -42.47
N PRO A 273 -24.90 -7.20 -43.31
CA PRO A 273 -23.83 -7.34 -44.27
C PRO A 273 -22.46 -7.44 -43.61
N GLU A 274 -21.58 -8.23 -44.23
CA GLU A 274 -20.19 -8.31 -43.84
C GLU A 274 -19.47 -6.98 -44.05
N ILE A 275 -18.51 -6.68 -43.24
CA ILE A 275 -17.63 -5.51 -43.37
C ILE A 275 -16.19 -5.95 -43.62
N ASN A 276 -15.46 -5.09 -44.31
CA ASN A 276 -14.04 -5.30 -44.61
C ASN A 276 -13.25 -4.10 -44.11
N ILE A 277 -11.98 -4.33 -43.78
CA ILE A 277 -11.05 -3.27 -43.39
C ILE A 277 -9.84 -3.22 -44.30
N GLY A 278 -9.30 -2.03 -44.47
CA GLY A 278 -7.98 -1.80 -45.05
C GLY A 278 -6.99 -1.48 -43.94
N ILE A 279 -5.77 -2.01 -44.06
CA ILE A 279 -4.73 -1.73 -43.07
C ILE A 279 -3.45 -1.29 -43.79
N GLY A 280 -2.94 -0.11 -43.40
CA GLY A 280 -1.67 0.44 -43.89
C GLY A 280 -0.66 0.53 -42.74
N ILE A 281 0.56 0.02 -42.95
CA ILE A 281 1.61 0.03 -41.92
C ILE A 281 2.89 0.66 -42.47
N HIS A 282 3.44 1.61 -41.73
CA HIS A 282 4.74 2.18 -42.00
C HIS A 282 5.58 2.27 -40.71
N THR A 283 6.88 2.05 -40.85
CA THR A 283 7.86 2.20 -39.78
C THR A 283 8.77 3.38 -40.04
N GLY A 284 8.97 4.26 -39.07
CA GLY A 284 9.85 5.41 -39.27
C GLY A 284 9.95 6.27 -38.03
N MET A 285 10.78 7.31 -38.13
CA MET A 285 10.93 8.29 -37.04
C MET A 285 9.67 9.14 -36.93
N MET A 286 9.22 9.33 -35.70
CA MET A 286 8.07 10.19 -35.39
C MET A 286 8.28 10.95 -34.09
N MET A 287 7.71 12.14 -34.02
CA MET A 287 7.70 13.00 -32.86
C MET A 287 6.41 12.78 -32.09
N LEU A 288 6.51 12.23 -30.89
CA LEU A 288 5.41 12.14 -29.95
C LEU A 288 5.48 13.36 -29.04
N GLY A 289 4.36 13.99 -28.76
CA GLY A 289 4.36 15.17 -27.90
C GLY A 289 2.98 15.68 -27.57
N THR A 290 2.94 16.73 -26.78
CA THR A 290 1.72 17.44 -26.40
C THR A 290 1.62 18.75 -27.18
N ILE A 291 0.48 18.96 -27.81
CA ILE A 291 0.14 20.19 -28.52
C ILE A 291 -1.16 20.77 -27.98
N GLY A 292 -1.39 22.04 -28.26
CA GLY A 292 -2.61 22.73 -27.85
C GLY A 292 -2.30 24.02 -27.12
N GLU A 293 -3.08 24.30 -26.09
CA GLU A 293 -2.95 25.47 -25.21
C GLU A 293 -3.16 25.05 -23.75
N GLU A 294 -3.03 25.95 -22.79
CA GLU A 294 -3.02 25.63 -21.35
C GLU A 294 -4.32 24.94 -20.86
N GLU A 295 -5.49 25.32 -21.41
CA GLU A 295 -6.78 24.75 -21.02
C GLU A 295 -7.12 23.46 -21.79
N ARG A 296 -6.48 23.24 -22.97
CA ARG A 296 -6.71 22.05 -23.79
C ARG A 296 -5.44 21.56 -24.47
N MET A 297 -4.91 20.51 -23.93
CA MET A 297 -3.78 19.79 -24.51
C MET A 297 -4.25 18.46 -25.14
N GLU A 298 -3.61 18.07 -26.21
CA GLU A 298 -3.81 16.77 -26.88
C GLU A 298 -2.46 16.06 -27.02
N SER A 299 -2.45 14.78 -26.68
CA SER A 299 -1.34 13.90 -27.03
C SER A 299 -1.40 13.59 -28.51
N THR A 300 -0.30 13.75 -29.22
CA THR A 300 -0.30 13.52 -30.67
C THR A 300 1.05 13.05 -31.17
N VAL A 301 1.02 12.49 -32.36
CA VAL A 301 2.19 12.08 -33.13
C VAL A 301 2.27 12.88 -34.40
N ILE A 302 3.37 13.59 -34.58
CA ILE A 302 3.61 14.40 -35.78
C ILE A 302 4.79 13.80 -36.52
N SER A 303 4.55 13.36 -37.74
CA SER A 303 5.59 12.86 -38.63
C SER A 303 5.07 12.68 -40.06
N ASP A 304 5.96 12.76 -41.02
CA ASP A 304 5.71 12.32 -42.40
C ASP A 304 5.42 10.81 -42.47
N SER A 305 5.90 10.04 -41.47
CA SER A 305 5.62 8.60 -41.31
C SER A 305 4.13 8.34 -41.06
N VAL A 306 3.46 9.19 -40.26
CA VAL A 306 2.01 9.12 -39.98
C VAL A 306 1.21 9.27 -41.30
N ASN A 307 1.55 10.30 -42.04
CA ASN A 307 0.90 10.57 -43.34
C ASN A 307 1.12 9.43 -44.34
N LEU A 308 2.30 8.81 -44.33
CA LEU A 308 2.58 7.70 -45.23
C LEU A 308 1.76 6.45 -44.84
N ALA A 309 1.67 6.10 -43.57
CA ALA A 309 0.87 4.95 -43.14
C ALA A 309 -0.63 5.12 -43.48
N SER A 310 -1.20 6.30 -43.25
CA SER A 310 -2.58 6.61 -43.67
C SER A 310 -2.78 6.46 -45.16
N ARG A 311 -1.82 6.89 -45.99
CA ARG A 311 -1.91 6.74 -47.46
C ARG A 311 -1.76 5.29 -47.90
N LEU A 312 -0.93 4.48 -47.23
CA LEU A 312 -0.84 3.05 -47.50
C LEU A 312 -2.18 2.35 -47.23
N GLU A 313 -2.87 2.77 -46.14
CA GLU A 313 -4.23 2.28 -45.87
C GLU A 313 -5.14 2.59 -47.10
N GLY A 314 -5.19 3.83 -47.57
CA GLY A 314 -5.99 4.20 -48.75
C GLY A 314 -5.65 3.41 -50.01
N LEU A 315 -4.38 3.04 -50.22
CA LEU A 315 -3.95 2.21 -51.36
C LEU A 315 -4.50 0.78 -51.30
N THR A 316 -4.85 0.28 -50.11
CA THR A 316 -5.41 -1.07 -49.93
C THR A 316 -6.67 -1.26 -50.78
N LYS A 317 -7.48 -0.20 -51.01
CA LYS A 317 -8.65 -0.24 -51.88
C LYS A 317 -8.26 -0.36 -53.35
N GLN A 318 -7.23 0.38 -53.78
CA GLN A 318 -6.79 0.42 -55.19
C GLN A 318 -6.14 -0.90 -55.61
N PHE A 319 -5.36 -1.53 -54.72
CA PHE A 319 -4.68 -2.78 -55.03
C PHE A 319 -5.47 -4.04 -54.65
N GLY A 320 -6.66 -3.90 -54.06
CA GLY A 320 -7.45 -5.02 -53.58
C GLY A 320 -6.72 -5.83 -52.48
N ALA A 321 -5.76 -5.21 -51.80
CA ALA A 321 -4.91 -5.83 -50.80
C ALA A 321 -5.37 -5.39 -49.41
N PRO A 322 -5.76 -6.29 -48.52
CA PRO A 322 -6.29 -5.92 -47.19
C PRO A 322 -5.25 -5.31 -46.26
N VAL A 323 -3.97 -5.70 -46.37
CA VAL A 323 -2.87 -5.19 -45.54
C VAL A 323 -1.71 -4.80 -46.46
N ILE A 324 -1.33 -3.51 -46.44
CA ILE A 324 -0.18 -2.98 -47.16
C ILE A 324 0.86 -2.44 -46.19
N ILE A 325 2.12 -2.83 -46.39
CA ILE A 325 3.26 -2.33 -45.64
C ILE A 325 4.24 -1.60 -46.58
N SER A 326 4.98 -0.65 -46.03
CA SER A 326 6.10 0.00 -46.72
C SER A 326 7.36 -0.87 -46.76
N GLU A 327 8.27 -0.58 -47.68
CA GLU A 327 9.61 -1.17 -47.75
C GLU A 327 10.38 -1.02 -46.43
N HIS A 328 10.21 0.11 -45.75
CA HIS A 328 10.87 0.34 -44.44
C HIS A 328 10.35 -0.62 -43.37
N THR A 329 9.05 -0.87 -43.34
CA THR A 329 8.44 -1.88 -42.45
C THR A 329 8.92 -3.28 -42.84
N TYR A 330 8.91 -3.61 -44.13
CA TYR A 330 9.36 -4.90 -44.65
C TYR A 330 10.79 -5.23 -44.19
N ASN A 331 11.74 -4.32 -44.38
CA ASN A 331 13.13 -4.47 -44.04
C ASN A 331 13.34 -4.65 -42.52
N LYS A 332 12.37 -4.31 -41.68
CA LYS A 332 12.42 -4.42 -40.23
C LYS A 332 11.61 -5.59 -39.63
N LEU A 333 11.07 -6.47 -40.47
CA LEU A 333 10.32 -7.64 -39.98
C LEU A 333 11.21 -8.71 -39.35
N GLY A 334 12.50 -8.79 -39.78
CA GLY A 334 13.44 -9.78 -39.28
C GLY A 334 12.96 -11.23 -39.49
N GLU A 335 13.13 -12.07 -38.52
CA GLU A 335 12.74 -13.49 -38.58
C GLU A 335 11.23 -13.71 -38.78
N PHE A 336 10.40 -12.70 -38.46
CA PHE A 336 8.94 -12.80 -38.63
C PHE A 336 8.52 -12.95 -40.10
N GLU A 337 9.32 -12.42 -41.04
CA GLU A 337 9.09 -12.59 -42.47
C GLU A 337 8.91 -14.04 -42.90
N LYS A 338 9.64 -14.98 -42.27
CA LYS A 338 9.56 -16.42 -42.60
C LYS A 338 8.21 -17.05 -42.27
N ASN A 339 7.43 -16.42 -41.41
CA ASN A 339 6.16 -16.95 -40.91
C ASN A 339 4.94 -16.45 -41.65
N ILE A 340 5.10 -15.49 -42.57
CA ILE A 340 4.03 -14.85 -43.35
C ILE A 340 4.28 -14.92 -44.84
N CYS A 341 3.24 -14.78 -45.61
CA CYS A 341 3.38 -14.64 -47.06
C CYS A 341 3.36 -13.14 -47.46
N ILE A 342 4.39 -12.72 -48.15
CA ILE A 342 4.55 -11.30 -48.56
C ILE A 342 4.60 -11.23 -50.08
N ARG A 343 3.72 -10.40 -50.67
CA ARG A 343 3.69 -10.17 -52.09
C ARG A 343 4.12 -8.74 -52.44
N PRO A 344 5.17 -8.51 -53.25
CA PRO A 344 5.50 -7.18 -53.72
C PRO A 344 4.41 -6.64 -54.65
N LEU A 345 3.93 -5.41 -54.38
CA LEU A 345 2.93 -4.73 -55.19
C LEU A 345 3.55 -3.71 -56.17
N GLY A 346 4.83 -3.38 -56.00
CA GLY A 346 5.56 -2.45 -56.83
C GLY A 346 5.89 -1.12 -56.13
N ARG A 347 6.16 -0.10 -56.96
CA ARG A 347 6.50 1.24 -56.46
C ARG A 347 5.37 2.22 -56.76
N VAL A 348 5.01 3.01 -55.77
CA VAL A 348 3.94 4.00 -55.85
C VAL A 348 4.44 5.40 -55.54
N TYR A 349 3.92 6.38 -56.25
CA TYR A 349 4.10 7.78 -55.86
C TYR A 349 2.98 8.18 -54.93
N VAL A 350 3.33 8.49 -53.73
CA VAL A 350 2.35 8.88 -52.72
C VAL A 350 2.23 10.40 -52.72
N LYS A 351 1.00 10.95 -52.79
CA LYS A 351 0.75 12.40 -52.80
C LYS A 351 1.61 13.14 -51.77
N GLY A 352 2.41 14.15 -52.21
CA GLY A 352 3.29 14.93 -51.34
C GLY A 352 4.68 14.31 -51.06
N LYS A 353 5.01 13.13 -51.63
CA LYS A 353 6.38 12.61 -51.65
C LYS A 353 7.01 12.77 -53.03
N LYS A 354 8.27 13.24 -53.04
CA LYS A 354 9.05 13.35 -54.29
C LYS A 354 9.63 12.00 -54.76
N ALA A 355 9.83 11.08 -53.80
CA ALA A 355 10.35 9.74 -54.08
C ALA A 355 9.23 8.68 -54.06
N SER A 356 9.32 7.71 -54.96
CA SER A 356 8.44 6.53 -54.93
C SER A 356 8.77 5.65 -53.73
N VAL A 357 7.74 5.00 -53.21
CA VAL A 357 7.85 4.05 -52.10
C VAL A 357 7.50 2.65 -52.58
N SER A 358 8.34 1.66 -52.35
CA SER A 358 8.02 0.25 -52.58
C SER A 358 7.00 -0.23 -51.53
N ILE A 359 5.99 -0.93 -51.96
CA ILE A 359 4.91 -1.43 -51.12
C ILE A 359 4.73 -2.94 -51.27
N PHE A 360 4.31 -3.56 -50.21
CA PHE A 360 4.13 -5.01 -50.13
C PHE A 360 2.79 -5.33 -49.46
N GLU A 361 2.16 -6.37 -49.93
CA GLU A 361 0.98 -6.94 -49.33
C GLU A 361 1.36 -8.05 -48.32
N ILE A 362 0.70 -8.07 -47.21
CA ILE A 362 0.73 -9.20 -46.28
C ILE A 362 -0.49 -10.08 -46.60
N VAL A 363 -0.20 -11.33 -47.01
CA VAL A 363 -1.22 -12.33 -47.30
C VAL A 363 -1.33 -13.27 -46.13
N ASP A 364 -2.54 -13.48 -45.61
CA ASP A 364 -2.82 -14.47 -44.57
C ASP A 364 -2.63 -15.88 -45.15
N LYS A 365 -1.96 -16.78 -44.40
CA LYS A 365 -1.75 -18.18 -44.82
C LYS A 365 -2.97 -19.01 -44.57
#